data_f2a1c629af73aeea8f58d2cf82eefc67
#
_entry.id   f2a1c629af73aeea8f58d2cf82eefc67
#
_cell.length_a   1.000
_cell.length_b   1.000
_cell.length_c   1.000
_cell.angle_alpha   90.00
_cell.angle_beta   90.00
_cell.angle_gamma   90.00
#
_symmetry.space_group_name_H-M   'P 1'
#
loop_
_entity.id
_entity.type
_entity.pdbx_description
1 polymer ?
#
loop_
_entity_poly.entity_id
_entity_poly.type
_entity_poly.pdbx_seq_one_letter_code
_entity_poly.pdbx_strand_id
1 'polypeptide(L)'
;MQRRELLPLLGSVALTGLAQPAPQVTSSVMLWTLKGSFEDKLETAAKAGLQSVELVGEYSAWTDADIERVKKLARSLRLGMDTISATPNWKRDPISMVDPAQRSNLLQEVEKNLTFARKLEIPMALLMSGDAIEGKSYAEQWASLVEGCKRCGDVAAKAGITLIVEPLNTKVNHKGYFLDSCVAGLKLMKEVDHPNIRLLFDIYHEQVQLGDVIRTIQAAAPYVKVFHIADNPGRNDPGTGEMNYNNIYRAIKKLNYSGYITMEYLPLGDPVASLTKAVDAMRAAMSA
;
A
#
# COMPACT_ATOMS: atom_id res chain seq x y z
N MET A 1 -40.26 3.91 68.40
CA MET A 1 -40.39 3.86 66.94
C MET A 1 -39.02 4.21 66.34
N GLN A 2 -38.22 3.21 66.02
CA GLN A 2 -36.93 3.41 65.39
C GLN A 2 -37.06 3.24 63.86
N ARG A 3 -36.73 4.28 63.09
CA ARG A 3 -36.61 4.24 61.65
C ARG A 3 -35.29 3.57 61.26
N ARG A 4 -35.35 2.45 60.57
CA ARG A 4 -34.23 1.83 59.88
C ARG A 4 -34.04 2.51 58.55
N GLU A 5 -32.88 3.15 58.36
CA GLU A 5 -32.41 3.63 57.05
C GLU A 5 -31.83 2.46 56.26
N LEU A 6 -32.35 2.25 55.08
CA LEU A 6 -31.81 1.30 54.05
C LEU A 6 -30.78 2.09 53.19
N LEU A 7 -29.52 1.71 53.31
CA LEU A 7 -28.46 2.13 52.38
C LEU A 7 -28.56 1.29 51.09
N PRO A 8 -28.54 1.89 49.91
CA PRO A 8 -28.44 1.13 48.66
C PRO A 8 -27.01 0.66 48.45
N LEU A 9 -26.78 -0.64 48.24
CA LEU A 9 -25.56 -1.22 47.73
C LEU A 9 -25.38 -0.79 46.26
N LEU A 10 -24.47 0.11 46.00
CA LEU A 10 -23.96 0.38 44.68
C LEU A 10 -23.00 -0.74 44.27
N GLY A 11 -23.48 -1.69 43.48
CA GLY A 11 -22.66 -2.71 42.84
C GLY A 11 -21.79 -2.10 41.76
N SER A 12 -20.47 -2.08 41.96
CA SER A 12 -19.48 -1.70 40.96
C SER A 12 -19.45 -2.77 39.86
N VAL A 13 -20.06 -2.50 38.72
CA VAL A 13 -19.86 -3.31 37.52
C VAL A 13 -18.46 -2.97 36.98
N ALA A 14 -17.50 -3.84 37.24
CA ALA A 14 -16.21 -3.78 36.58
C ALA A 14 -16.41 -4.10 35.08
N LEU A 15 -16.36 -3.08 34.23
CA LEU A 15 -16.21 -3.28 32.79
C LEU A 15 -14.83 -3.90 32.55
N THR A 16 -14.79 -5.21 32.41
CA THR A 16 -13.63 -5.91 31.84
C THR A 16 -13.53 -5.47 30.38
N GLY A 17 -12.70 -4.45 30.13
CA GLY A 17 -12.35 -4.05 28.77
C GLY A 17 -11.73 -5.25 28.07
N LEU A 18 -12.42 -5.80 27.09
CA LEU A 18 -11.83 -6.77 26.16
C LEU A 18 -10.64 -6.08 25.52
N ALA A 19 -9.43 -6.57 25.84
CA ALA A 19 -8.21 -6.10 25.20
C ALA A 19 -8.39 -6.29 23.68
N GLN A 20 -8.33 -5.20 22.92
CA GLN A 20 -8.34 -5.31 21.48
C GLN A 20 -7.13 -6.15 21.05
N PRO A 21 -7.32 -7.09 20.09
CA PRO A 21 -6.20 -7.86 19.58
C PRO A 21 -5.12 -6.89 19.08
N ALA A 22 -3.85 -7.22 19.37
CA ALA A 22 -2.73 -6.41 18.92
C ALA A 22 -2.80 -6.18 17.40
N PRO A 23 -2.50 -4.99 16.89
CA PRO A 23 -2.54 -4.70 15.47
C PRO A 23 -1.65 -5.69 14.72
N GLN A 24 -2.21 -6.34 13.73
CA GLN A 24 -1.52 -7.39 12.98
C GLN A 24 -1.10 -6.86 11.62
N VAL A 25 0.22 -6.81 11.39
CA VAL A 25 0.80 -6.45 10.09
C VAL A 25 0.88 -7.70 9.21
N THR A 26 0.43 -7.59 7.97
CA THR A 26 0.53 -8.63 6.95
C THR A 26 1.76 -8.40 6.08
N SER A 27 2.61 -9.42 5.94
CA SER A 27 3.76 -9.36 5.03
C SER A 27 3.33 -9.67 3.59
N SER A 28 3.78 -8.86 2.65
CA SER A 28 3.48 -9.01 1.21
C SER A 28 4.74 -8.85 0.36
N VAL A 29 4.66 -9.24 -0.92
CA VAL A 29 5.68 -8.96 -1.93
C VAL A 29 5.05 -8.51 -3.24
N MET A 30 5.62 -7.50 -3.87
CA MET A 30 5.20 -7.04 -5.19
C MET A 30 5.84 -7.90 -6.28
N LEU A 31 5.01 -8.59 -7.07
CA LEU A 31 5.46 -9.70 -7.93
C LEU A 31 6.40 -9.30 -9.08
N TRP A 32 6.46 -8.01 -9.47
CA TRP A 32 7.41 -7.60 -10.52
C TRP A 32 8.89 -7.73 -10.07
N THR A 33 9.13 -7.75 -8.77
CA THR A 33 10.49 -7.88 -8.21
C THR A 33 11.06 -9.29 -8.33
N LEU A 34 10.21 -10.27 -8.60
CA LEU A 34 10.56 -11.68 -8.71
C LEU A 34 10.65 -12.13 -10.18
N LYS A 35 11.51 -13.11 -10.45
CA LYS A 35 11.68 -13.72 -11.76
C LYS A 35 10.88 -15.02 -11.86
N GLY A 36 10.65 -15.47 -13.08
CA GLY A 36 9.93 -16.73 -13.38
C GLY A 36 8.49 -16.51 -13.84
N SER A 37 7.75 -17.60 -13.98
CA SER A 37 6.32 -17.59 -14.26
C SER A 37 5.52 -16.98 -13.10
N PHE A 38 4.25 -16.68 -13.31
CA PHE A 38 3.38 -16.20 -12.24
C PHE A 38 3.30 -17.20 -11.08
N GLU A 39 3.20 -18.48 -11.42
CA GLU A 39 3.17 -19.59 -10.46
C GLU A 39 4.47 -19.69 -9.65
N ASP A 40 5.63 -19.59 -10.30
CA ASP A 40 6.94 -19.61 -9.65
C ASP A 40 7.08 -18.47 -8.62
N LYS A 41 6.55 -17.27 -8.95
CA LYS A 41 6.57 -16.12 -8.06
C LYS A 41 5.69 -16.35 -6.82
N LEU A 42 4.51 -16.93 -6.97
CA LEU A 42 3.65 -17.30 -5.86
C LEU A 42 4.29 -18.36 -4.96
N GLU A 43 4.90 -19.38 -5.54
CA GLU A 43 5.63 -20.40 -4.80
C GLU A 43 6.82 -19.80 -4.02
N THR A 44 7.57 -18.89 -4.66
CA THR A 44 8.67 -18.18 -4.02
C THR A 44 8.17 -17.38 -2.79
N ALA A 45 7.08 -16.65 -2.94
CA ALA A 45 6.47 -15.89 -1.85
C ALA A 45 6.01 -16.82 -0.70
N ALA A 46 5.35 -17.93 -1.02
CA ALA A 46 4.90 -18.90 -0.03
C ALA A 46 6.07 -19.59 0.70
N LYS A 47 7.11 -20.02 -0.02
CA LYS A 47 8.33 -20.62 0.54
C LYS A 47 9.06 -19.66 1.48
N ALA A 48 9.04 -18.36 1.18
CA ALA A 48 9.65 -17.33 2.01
C ALA A 48 8.80 -16.96 3.25
N GLY A 49 7.63 -17.55 3.44
CA GLY A 49 6.76 -17.30 4.59
C GLY A 49 5.98 -15.98 4.52
N LEU A 50 5.82 -15.42 3.32
CA LEU A 50 4.95 -14.27 3.09
C LEU A 50 3.47 -14.67 3.24
N GLN A 51 2.64 -13.68 3.57
CA GLN A 51 1.22 -13.89 3.80
C GLN A 51 0.35 -13.41 2.63
N SER A 52 0.89 -12.51 1.79
CA SER A 52 0.16 -11.91 0.67
C SER A 52 1.11 -11.56 -0.48
N VAL A 53 0.52 -11.19 -1.63
CA VAL A 53 1.23 -10.70 -2.81
C VAL A 53 0.50 -9.52 -3.43
N GLU A 54 1.25 -8.65 -4.12
CA GLU A 54 0.73 -7.56 -4.93
C GLU A 54 0.95 -7.83 -6.41
N LEU A 55 -0.10 -7.65 -7.22
CA LEU A 55 -0.09 -7.78 -8.67
C LEU A 55 0.03 -6.41 -9.34
N VAL A 56 0.83 -6.30 -10.39
CA VAL A 56 0.96 -5.05 -11.15
C VAL A 56 0.04 -5.00 -12.35
N GLY A 57 0.15 -5.97 -13.24
CA GLY A 57 -0.63 -6.00 -14.48
C GLY A 57 -0.82 -7.41 -15.03
N GLU A 58 -0.40 -8.43 -14.30
CA GLU A 58 -0.46 -9.83 -14.70
C GLU A 58 -1.89 -10.26 -15.08
N TYR A 59 -2.87 -9.72 -14.37
CA TYR A 59 -4.29 -10.03 -14.52
C TYR A 59 -4.93 -9.45 -15.80
N SER A 60 -4.28 -8.51 -16.48
CA SER A 60 -4.90 -7.71 -17.56
C SER A 60 -5.44 -8.54 -18.74
N ALA A 61 -4.88 -9.72 -18.95
CA ALA A 61 -5.28 -10.67 -20.02
C ALA A 61 -6.02 -11.91 -19.49
N TRP A 62 -6.32 -11.98 -18.17
CA TRP A 62 -6.94 -13.17 -17.60
C TRP A 62 -8.42 -13.29 -17.93
N THR A 63 -8.81 -14.50 -18.32
CA THR A 63 -10.21 -14.92 -18.42
C THR A 63 -10.79 -15.21 -17.02
N ASP A 64 -12.10 -15.39 -16.92
CA ASP A 64 -12.73 -15.80 -15.66
C ASP A 64 -12.19 -17.18 -15.19
N ALA A 65 -11.87 -18.09 -16.12
CA ALA A 65 -11.24 -19.37 -15.79
C ALA A 65 -9.83 -19.19 -15.19
N ASP A 66 -9.03 -18.26 -15.73
CA ASP A 66 -7.72 -17.93 -15.18
C ASP A 66 -7.84 -17.33 -13.78
N ILE A 67 -8.80 -16.45 -13.56
CA ILE A 67 -9.07 -15.83 -12.23
C ILE A 67 -9.38 -16.92 -11.20
N GLU A 68 -10.26 -17.85 -11.50
CA GLU A 68 -10.60 -18.96 -10.58
C GLU A 68 -9.40 -19.89 -10.35
N ARG A 69 -8.61 -20.18 -11.39
CA ARG A 69 -7.36 -20.96 -11.28
C ARG A 69 -6.37 -20.26 -10.34
N VAL A 70 -6.16 -18.96 -10.51
CA VAL A 70 -5.24 -18.18 -9.70
C VAL A 70 -5.71 -18.11 -8.24
N LYS A 71 -6.99 -17.84 -7.98
CA LYS A 71 -7.57 -17.86 -6.63
C LYS A 71 -7.36 -19.21 -5.95
N LYS A 72 -7.60 -20.32 -6.66
CA LYS A 72 -7.38 -21.68 -6.15
C LYS A 72 -5.90 -21.92 -5.80
N LEU A 73 -4.99 -21.50 -6.67
CA LEU A 73 -3.54 -21.62 -6.44
C LEU A 73 -3.11 -20.81 -5.22
N ALA A 74 -3.46 -19.52 -5.13
CA ALA A 74 -3.12 -18.67 -4.00
C ALA A 74 -3.63 -19.27 -2.67
N ARG A 75 -4.88 -19.74 -2.63
CA ARG A 75 -5.44 -20.43 -1.46
C ARG A 75 -4.68 -21.69 -1.08
N SER A 76 -4.26 -22.52 -2.07
CA SER A 76 -3.47 -23.74 -1.80
C SER A 76 -2.10 -23.44 -1.21
N LEU A 77 -1.53 -22.28 -1.55
CA LEU A 77 -0.27 -21.76 -1.03
C LEU A 77 -0.46 -20.93 0.26
N ARG A 78 -1.71 -20.74 0.74
CA ARG A 78 -2.08 -19.89 1.88
C ARG A 78 -1.64 -18.43 1.72
N LEU A 79 -1.66 -17.94 0.49
CA LEU A 79 -1.36 -16.55 0.14
C LEU A 79 -2.66 -15.76 -0.06
N GLY A 80 -2.72 -14.56 0.54
CA GLY A 80 -3.64 -13.52 0.13
C GLY A 80 -3.16 -12.80 -1.14
N MET A 81 -4.04 -12.03 -1.73
CA MET A 81 -3.71 -11.02 -2.74
C MET A 81 -4.28 -9.71 -2.22
N ASP A 82 -3.45 -8.69 -2.03
CA ASP A 82 -3.87 -7.47 -1.33
C ASP A 82 -4.02 -6.25 -2.23
N THR A 83 -3.24 -6.18 -3.29
CA THR A 83 -3.21 -5.01 -4.18
C THR A 83 -3.08 -5.43 -5.65
N ILE A 84 -3.77 -4.72 -6.54
CA ILE A 84 -3.48 -4.68 -7.98
C ILE A 84 -3.14 -3.25 -8.39
N SER A 85 -2.64 -3.02 -9.62
CA SER A 85 -2.56 -1.66 -10.15
C SER A 85 -3.90 -1.22 -10.76
N ALA A 86 -4.45 -0.08 -10.35
CA ALA A 86 -5.61 0.52 -11.02
C ALA A 86 -5.25 1.14 -12.38
N THR A 87 -3.96 1.43 -12.60
CA THR A 87 -3.43 2.08 -13.80
C THR A 87 -2.12 1.41 -14.25
N PRO A 88 -2.12 0.11 -14.63
CA PRO A 88 -0.89 -0.66 -14.87
C PRO A 88 -0.03 -0.12 -16.01
N ASN A 89 -0.62 0.65 -16.92
CA ASN A 89 0.05 1.20 -18.10
C ASN A 89 0.19 2.72 -18.07
N TRP A 90 0.16 3.35 -16.90
CA TRP A 90 0.11 4.80 -16.72
C TRP A 90 1.20 5.59 -17.48
N LYS A 91 2.36 4.98 -17.74
CA LYS A 91 3.42 5.62 -18.55
C LYS A 91 3.17 5.60 -20.06
N ARG A 92 2.34 4.69 -20.52
CA ARG A 92 2.13 4.44 -21.94
C ARG A 92 0.78 4.98 -22.42
N ASP A 93 -0.24 4.85 -21.58
CA ASP A 93 -1.61 5.19 -21.93
C ASP A 93 -1.96 6.61 -21.43
N PRO A 94 -2.86 7.35 -22.12
CA PRO A 94 -3.24 8.69 -21.74
C PRO A 94 -4.24 8.67 -20.56
N ILE A 95 -3.75 8.36 -19.37
CA ILE A 95 -4.52 8.13 -18.12
C ILE A 95 -3.96 8.89 -16.92
N SER A 96 -3.36 10.06 -17.13
CA SER A 96 -2.78 10.87 -16.06
C SER A 96 -3.84 11.55 -15.19
N MET A 97 -3.64 11.58 -13.86
CA MET A 97 -4.48 12.35 -12.94
C MET A 97 -4.23 13.87 -13.04
N VAL A 98 -3.03 14.28 -13.43
CA VAL A 98 -2.66 15.71 -13.50
C VAL A 98 -3.15 16.39 -14.78
N ASP A 99 -3.64 15.62 -15.77
CA ASP A 99 -4.20 16.13 -17.00
C ASP A 99 -5.74 16.00 -17.03
N PRO A 100 -6.49 17.10 -16.92
CA PRO A 100 -7.95 17.05 -16.99
C PRO A 100 -8.47 16.52 -18.33
N ALA A 101 -7.71 16.65 -19.43
CA ALA A 101 -8.09 16.12 -20.74
C ALA A 101 -8.09 14.59 -20.78
N GLN A 102 -7.31 13.94 -19.93
CA GLN A 102 -7.22 12.48 -19.82
C GLN A 102 -8.19 11.87 -18.77
N ARG A 103 -8.97 12.68 -18.08
CA ARG A 103 -9.84 12.28 -16.98
C ARG A 103 -10.81 11.15 -17.36
N SER A 104 -11.44 11.24 -18.51
CA SER A 104 -12.39 10.22 -18.96
C SER A 104 -11.71 8.86 -19.13
N ASN A 105 -10.55 8.84 -19.78
CA ASN A 105 -9.78 7.61 -20.00
C ASN A 105 -9.28 7.02 -18.66
N LEU A 106 -8.81 7.88 -17.75
CA LEU A 106 -8.39 7.49 -16.42
C LEU A 106 -9.54 6.78 -15.67
N LEU A 107 -10.73 7.35 -15.63
CA LEU A 107 -11.87 6.78 -14.91
C LEU A 107 -12.29 5.43 -15.52
N GLN A 108 -12.30 5.31 -16.84
CA GLN A 108 -12.60 4.05 -17.52
C GLN A 108 -11.56 2.97 -17.21
N GLU A 109 -10.26 3.33 -17.22
CA GLU A 109 -9.20 2.36 -16.91
C GLU A 109 -9.25 1.92 -15.43
N VAL A 110 -9.50 2.85 -14.51
CA VAL A 110 -9.71 2.54 -13.10
C VAL A 110 -10.91 1.59 -12.93
N GLU A 111 -12.08 1.92 -13.49
CA GLU A 111 -13.28 1.09 -13.37
C GLU A 111 -13.04 -0.34 -13.91
N LYS A 112 -12.40 -0.46 -15.08
CA LYS A 112 -12.01 -1.72 -15.69
C LYS A 112 -11.14 -2.55 -14.74
N ASN A 113 -10.07 -1.97 -14.19
CA ASN A 113 -9.14 -2.70 -13.33
C ASN A 113 -9.76 -3.03 -11.95
N LEU A 114 -10.64 -2.19 -11.41
CA LEU A 114 -11.39 -2.52 -10.20
C LEU A 114 -12.36 -3.69 -10.39
N THR A 115 -12.80 -3.97 -11.62
CA THR A 115 -13.58 -5.18 -11.93
C THR A 115 -12.74 -6.44 -11.70
N PHE A 116 -11.45 -6.42 -12.07
CA PHE A 116 -10.53 -7.52 -11.77
C PHE A 116 -10.28 -7.63 -10.26
N ALA A 117 -10.06 -6.51 -9.56
CA ALA A 117 -9.88 -6.51 -8.11
C ALA A 117 -11.05 -7.21 -7.40
N ARG A 118 -12.29 -6.88 -7.78
CA ARG A 118 -13.48 -7.54 -7.22
C ARG A 118 -13.54 -9.04 -7.50
N LYS A 119 -13.29 -9.46 -8.74
CA LYS A 119 -13.27 -10.88 -9.13
C LYS A 119 -12.20 -11.67 -8.38
N LEU A 120 -11.04 -11.06 -8.15
CA LEU A 120 -9.91 -11.64 -7.42
C LEU A 120 -10.06 -11.52 -5.89
N GLU A 121 -11.09 -10.84 -5.40
CA GLU A 121 -11.31 -10.56 -3.96
C GLU A 121 -10.18 -9.71 -3.34
N ILE A 122 -9.56 -8.82 -4.14
CA ILE A 122 -8.48 -7.95 -3.73
C ILE A 122 -9.06 -6.63 -3.18
N PRO A 123 -8.68 -6.22 -1.96
CA PRO A 123 -9.29 -5.07 -1.29
C PRO A 123 -8.76 -3.70 -1.74
N MET A 124 -7.60 -3.65 -2.38
CA MET A 124 -6.93 -2.39 -2.72
C MET A 124 -6.45 -2.34 -4.16
N ALA A 125 -6.31 -1.12 -4.69
CA ALA A 125 -5.68 -0.92 -5.98
C ALA A 125 -4.77 0.33 -5.96
N LEU A 126 -3.56 0.18 -6.52
CA LEU A 126 -2.54 1.21 -6.64
C LEU A 126 -2.92 2.21 -7.72
N LEU A 127 -2.85 3.50 -7.42
CA LEU A 127 -3.21 4.59 -8.30
C LEU A 127 -2.05 5.57 -8.47
N MET A 128 -1.64 5.79 -9.73
CA MET A 128 -0.50 6.63 -10.09
C MET A 128 -0.94 8.06 -10.44
N SER A 129 -0.15 9.08 -10.04
CA SER A 129 -0.46 10.49 -10.40
C SER A 129 -0.27 10.77 -11.89
N GLY A 130 0.68 10.11 -12.52
CA GLY A 130 1.20 10.45 -13.82
C GLY A 130 2.36 11.45 -13.74
N ASP A 131 2.98 11.70 -14.89
CA ASP A 131 4.10 12.64 -15.00
C ASP A 131 3.60 14.09 -15.06
N ALA A 132 4.45 15.04 -14.65
CA ALA A 132 4.18 16.47 -14.75
C ALA A 132 4.11 16.90 -16.23
N ILE A 133 3.23 17.83 -16.51
CA ILE A 133 2.98 18.36 -17.87
C ILE A 133 3.80 19.64 -18.05
N GLU A 134 4.66 19.63 -19.06
CA GLU A 134 5.44 20.81 -19.41
C GLU A 134 4.53 21.99 -19.81
N GLY A 135 4.88 23.20 -19.38
CA GLY A 135 4.12 24.42 -19.66
C GLY A 135 2.86 24.64 -18.82
N LYS A 136 2.48 23.67 -17.98
CA LYS A 136 1.40 23.84 -16.99
C LYS A 136 1.95 24.24 -15.63
N SER A 137 1.28 25.15 -14.93
CA SER A 137 1.68 25.52 -13.57
C SER A 137 1.48 24.36 -12.59
N TYR A 138 2.27 24.32 -11.53
CA TYR A 138 2.10 23.33 -10.45
C TYR A 138 0.68 23.39 -9.85
N ALA A 139 0.14 24.59 -9.66
CA ALA A 139 -1.18 24.77 -9.07
C ALA A 139 -2.31 24.19 -9.93
N GLU A 140 -2.27 24.36 -11.26
CA GLU A 140 -3.24 23.76 -12.18
C GLU A 140 -3.17 22.23 -12.13
N GLN A 141 -1.96 21.66 -12.18
CA GLN A 141 -1.74 20.23 -12.12
C GLN A 141 -2.15 19.65 -10.76
N TRP A 142 -1.86 20.36 -9.66
CA TRP A 142 -2.28 19.96 -8.32
C TRP A 142 -3.80 19.93 -8.19
N ALA A 143 -4.51 20.96 -8.66
CA ALA A 143 -5.97 20.99 -8.66
C ALA A 143 -6.56 19.83 -9.48
N SER A 144 -5.96 19.52 -10.64
CA SER A 144 -6.36 18.35 -11.43
C SER A 144 -6.12 17.04 -10.71
N LEU A 145 -4.98 16.88 -10.02
CA LEU A 145 -4.66 15.69 -9.22
C LEU A 145 -5.69 15.47 -8.11
N VAL A 146 -6.02 16.53 -7.35
CA VAL A 146 -7.01 16.47 -6.27
C VAL A 146 -8.39 16.05 -6.81
N GLU A 147 -8.85 16.68 -7.89
CA GLU A 147 -10.13 16.33 -8.53
C GLU A 147 -10.08 14.90 -9.10
N GLY A 148 -8.96 14.50 -9.71
CA GLY A 148 -8.73 13.13 -10.19
C GLY A 148 -8.87 12.10 -9.10
N CYS A 149 -8.22 12.31 -7.98
CA CYS A 149 -8.33 11.42 -6.82
C CYS A 149 -9.77 11.31 -6.31
N LYS A 150 -10.49 12.43 -6.18
CA LYS A 150 -11.91 12.42 -5.75
C LYS A 150 -12.77 11.58 -6.68
N ARG A 151 -12.68 11.81 -8.00
CA ARG A 151 -13.43 11.04 -8.99
C ARG A 151 -13.08 9.56 -9.01
N CYS A 152 -11.80 9.23 -8.92
CA CYS A 152 -11.38 7.82 -8.77
C CYS A 152 -11.90 7.22 -7.46
N GLY A 153 -11.92 7.99 -6.37
CA GLY A 153 -12.51 7.60 -5.09
C GLY A 153 -13.99 7.24 -5.19
N ASP A 154 -14.78 8.04 -5.94
CA ASP A 154 -16.19 7.74 -6.19
C ASP A 154 -16.39 6.41 -6.96
N VAL A 155 -15.51 6.12 -7.94
CA VAL A 155 -15.51 4.83 -8.66
C VAL A 155 -15.15 3.68 -7.72
N ALA A 156 -14.13 3.87 -6.90
CA ALA A 156 -13.66 2.88 -5.94
C ALA A 156 -14.69 2.58 -4.85
N ALA A 157 -15.41 3.60 -4.38
CA ALA A 157 -16.50 3.44 -3.41
C ALA A 157 -17.61 2.52 -3.93
N LYS A 158 -18.01 2.70 -5.19
CA LYS A 158 -19.01 1.83 -5.85
C LYS A 158 -18.52 0.39 -5.98
N ALA A 159 -17.22 0.20 -6.15
CA ALA A 159 -16.59 -1.12 -6.24
C ALA A 159 -16.32 -1.77 -4.87
N GLY A 160 -16.39 -1.02 -3.77
CA GLY A 160 -16.01 -1.48 -2.43
C GLY A 160 -14.50 -1.67 -2.27
N ILE A 161 -13.69 -0.96 -3.06
CA ILE A 161 -12.22 -1.05 -3.10
C ILE A 161 -11.62 0.23 -2.52
N THR A 162 -10.44 0.12 -1.90
CA THR A 162 -9.64 1.28 -1.50
C THR A 162 -8.54 1.54 -2.55
N LEU A 163 -8.48 2.75 -3.07
CA LEU A 163 -7.34 3.18 -3.89
C LEU A 163 -6.22 3.68 -2.99
N ILE A 164 -5.01 3.25 -3.26
CA ILE A 164 -3.80 3.69 -2.58
C ILE A 164 -2.94 4.48 -3.57
N VAL A 165 -2.70 5.76 -3.27
CA VAL A 165 -1.90 6.65 -4.14
C VAL A 165 -0.45 6.57 -3.71
N GLU A 166 0.44 6.38 -4.67
CA GLU A 166 1.87 6.23 -4.42
C GLU A 166 2.68 7.45 -4.89
N PRO A 167 3.38 8.15 -3.98
CA PRO A 167 4.44 9.09 -4.33
C PRO A 167 5.71 8.36 -4.77
N LEU A 168 6.33 8.81 -5.88
CA LEU A 168 7.53 8.19 -6.43
C LEU A 168 8.67 9.20 -6.56
N ASN A 169 9.89 8.84 -6.15
CA ASN A 169 11.05 9.72 -6.26
C ASN A 169 11.37 10.07 -7.71
N THR A 170 11.74 11.34 -7.94
CA THR A 170 12.13 11.87 -9.26
C THR A 170 13.62 11.99 -9.44
N LYS A 171 14.40 11.79 -8.36
CA LYS A 171 15.86 11.93 -8.38
C LYS A 171 16.58 10.76 -9.04
N VAL A 172 16.06 9.55 -8.89
CA VAL A 172 16.72 8.33 -9.38
C VAL A 172 15.82 7.54 -10.34
N ASN A 173 14.58 7.22 -9.95
CA ASN A 173 13.77 6.21 -10.65
C ASN A 173 12.73 6.77 -11.62
N HIS A 174 11.95 7.79 -11.21
CA HIS A 174 10.75 8.23 -11.92
C HIS A 174 10.84 9.72 -12.30
N LYS A 175 11.89 10.07 -13.06
CA LYS A 175 12.10 11.45 -13.51
C LYS A 175 10.85 11.99 -14.20
N GLY A 176 10.36 13.13 -13.72
CA GLY A 176 9.17 13.80 -14.25
C GLY A 176 7.86 13.42 -13.56
N TYR A 177 7.83 12.43 -12.68
CA TYR A 177 6.62 12.06 -11.94
C TYR A 177 6.11 13.23 -11.08
N PHE A 178 4.79 13.47 -11.05
CA PHE A 178 4.26 14.70 -10.44
C PHE A 178 4.18 14.63 -8.91
N LEU A 179 3.66 13.54 -8.35
CA LEU A 179 3.54 13.36 -6.91
C LEU A 179 4.80 12.71 -6.35
N ASP A 180 5.80 13.51 -6.03
CA ASP A 180 7.18 13.04 -5.85
C ASP A 180 7.59 12.69 -4.41
N SER A 181 6.73 12.93 -3.41
CA SER A 181 7.07 12.69 -2.00
C SER A 181 5.86 12.34 -1.15
N CYS A 182 6.06 11.60 -0.06
CA CYS A 182 5.01 11.31 0.92
C CYS A 182 4.57 12.56 1.68
N VAL A 183 5.41 13.59 1.77
CA VAL A 183 5.01 14.92 2.30
C VAL A 183 3.95 15.53 1.41
N ALA A 184 4.12 15.51 0.08
CA ALA A 184 3.11 15.94 -0.87
C ALA A 184 1.89 15.00 -0.84
N GLY A 185 2.10 13.69 -0.71
CA GLY A 185 1.04 12.70 -0.54
C GLY A 185 0.16 12.97 0.68
N LEU A 186 0.76 13.34 1.82
CA LEU A 186 0.01 13.73 3.03
C LEU A 186 -0.85 14.98 2.80
N LYS A 187 -0.31 15.99 2.09
CA LYS A 187 -1.08 17.16 1.68
C LYS A 187 -2.27 16.75 0.78
N LEU A 188 -2.01 15.88 -0.19
CA LEU A 188 -3.05 15.36 -1.09
C LEU A 188 -4.16 14.65 -0.31
N MET A 189 -3.83 13.78 0.63
CA MET A 189 -4.83 13.06 1.45
C MET A 189 -5.76 14.02 2.21
N LYS A 190 -5.21 15.10 2.76
CA LYS A 190 -5.98 16.12 3.49
C LYS A 190 -6.92 16.92 2.58
N GLU A 191 -6.50 17.23 1.35
CA GLU A 191 -7.31 18.00 0.40
C GLU A 191 -8.36 17.15 -0.32
N VAL A 192 -8.03 15.88 -0.60
CA VAL A 192 -8.95 14.91 -1.21
C VAL A 192 -10.06 14.53 -0.21
N ASP A 193 -9.69 14.22 1.04
CA ASP A 193 -10.59 13.84 2.13
C ASP A 193 -11.67 12.83 1.72
N HIS A 194 -11.27 11.75 1.05
CA HIS A 194 -12.17 10.73 0.55
C HIS A 194 -11.96 9.39 1.26
N PRO A 195 -13.02 8.68 1.72
CA PRO A 195 -12.88 7.44 2.49
C PRO A 195 -12.20 6.29 1.72
N ASN A 196 -12.31 6.26 0.40
CA ASN A 196 -11.70 5.22 -0.45
C ASN A 196 -10.37 5.65 -1.10
N ILE A 197 -9.81 6.80 -0.71
CA ILE A 197 -8.46 7.22 -1.12
C ILE A 197 -7.55 7.18 0.10
N ARG A 198 -6.44 6.48 -0.03
CA ARG A 198 -5.42 6.31 1.01
C ARG A 198 -4.04 6.46 0.40
N LEU A 199 -3.02 6.44 1.24
CA LEU A 199 -1.62 6.58 0.85
C LEU A 199 -0.94 5.21 0.88
N LEU A 200 -0.19 4.90 -0.16
CA LEU A 200 0.91 3.96 -0.14
C LEU A 200 2.17 4.74 0.22
N PHE A 201 2.87 4.33 1.25
CA PHE A 201 4.12 4.94 1.68
C PHE A 201 5.30 4.05 1.28
N ASP A 202 5.95 4.35 0.17
CA ASP A 202 7.19 3.67 -0.19
C ASP A 202 8.38 4.33 0.55
N ILE A 203 8.96 3.57 1.45
CA ILE A 203 10.06 3.99 2.31
C ILE A 203 11.33 4.28 1.51
N TYR A 204 11.60 3.50 0.48
CA TYR A 204 12.72 3.74 -0.43
C TYR A 204 12.55 5.03 -1.23
N HIS A 205 11.35 5.23 -1.81
CA HIS A 205 11.07 6.43 -2.58
C HIS A 205 11.18 7.69 -1.72
N GLU A 206 10.66 7.68 -0.49
CA GLU A 206 10.76 8.83 0.42
C GLU A 206 12.21 9.08 0.86
N GLN A 207 12.99 8.01 1.15
CA GLN A 207 14.41 8.14 1.50
C GLN A 207 15.19 8.82 0.38
N VAL A 208 15.00 8.38 -0.87
CA VAL A 208 15.66 8.96 -2.04
C VAL A 208 15.26 10.43 -2.26
N GLN A 209 13.97 10.73 -2.10
CA GLN A 209 13.44 12.06 -2.43
C GLN A 209 13.74 13.10 -1.36
N LEU A 210 13.43 12.85 -0.12
CA LEU A 210 13.55 13.85 0.96
C LEU A 210 14.34 13.36 2.19
N GLY A 211 14.35 12.05 2.47
CA GLY A 211 14.82 11.53 3.74
C GLY A 211 13.82 11.78 4.87
N ASP A 212 14.31 11.89 6.13
CA ASP A 212 13.50 12.10 7.34
C ASP A 212 12.30 11.13 7.47
N VAL A 213 12.53 9.89 7.03
CA VAL A 213 11.51 8.85 6.81
C VAL A 213 10.65 8.61 8.06
N ILE A 214 11.26 8.46 9.25
CA ILE A 214 10.50 8.12 10.46
C ILE A 214 9.52 9.23 10.85
N ARG A 215 9.91 10.49 10.76
CA ARG A 215 9.03 11.61 11.06
C ARG A 215 7.90 11.73 10.06
N THR A 216 8.20 11.50 8.77
CA THR A 216 7.21 11.49 7.69
C THR A 216 6.22 10.34 7.87
N ILE A 217 6.67 9.13 8.24
CA ILE A 217 5.81 7.99 8.60
C ILE A 217 4.84 8.37 9.73
N GLN A 218 5.35 8.99 10.81
CA GLN A 218 4.52 9.40 11.94
C GLN A 218 3.41 10.39 11.54
N ALA A 219 3.74 11.34 10.67
CA ALA A 219 2.78 12.32 10.19
C ALA A 219 1.73 11.72 9.23
N ALA A 220 2.14 10.78 8.38
CA ALA A 220 1.29 10.19 7.35
C ALA A 220 0.46 9.00 7.84
N ALA A 221 0.80 8.41 8.99
CA ALA A 221 0.22 7.16 9.49
C ALA A 221 -1.32 7.05 9.43
N PRO A 222 -2.13 8.08 9.72
CA PRO A 222 -3.59 7.98 9.65
C PRO A 222 -4.12 7.67 8.24
N TYR A 223 -3.33 7.90 7.20
CA TYR A 223 -3.71 7.72 5.80
C TYR A 223 -3.06 6.50 5.16
N VAL A 224 -2.01 5.93 5.75
CA VAL A 224 -1.23 4.84 5.15
C VAL A 224 -1.96 3.51 5.29
N LYS A 225 -2.07 2.77 4.17
CA LYS A 225 -2.61 1.40 4.11
C LYS A 225 -1.57 0.36 3.75
N VAL A 226 -0.51 0.76 3.05
CA VAL A 226 0.60 -0.11 2.64
C VAL A 226 1.91 0.64 2.83
N PHE A 227 2.90 -0.02 3.37
CA PHE A 227 4.30 0.39 3.32
C PHE A 227 5.05 -0.48 2.32
N HIS A 228 5.72 0.13 1.35
CA HIS A 228 6.71 -0.55 0.53
C HIS A 228 8.10 -0.40 1.14
N ILE A 229 8.91 -1.45 1.07
CA ILE A 229 10.26 -1.48 1.62
C ILE A 229 11.30 -1.93 0.61
N ALA A 230 12.38 -1.18 0.53
CA ALA A 230 13.65 -1.53 -0.12
C ALA A 230 14.77 -0.70 0.50
N ASP A 231 16.02 -1.16 0.47
CA ASP A 231 17.13 -0.35 0.96
C ASP A 231 17.64 0.64 -0.09
N ASN A 232 18.21 1.73 0.38
CA ASN A 232 18.85 2.76 -0.42
C ASN A 232 20.35 2.82 -0.05
N PRO A 233 21.24 2.94 -1.04
CA PRO A 233 21.03 2.92 -2.49
C PRO A 233 20.78 1.51 -3.04
N GLY A 234 20.27 1.44 -4.28
CA GLY A 234 20.18 0.20 -5.08
C GLY A 234 18.83 -0.47 -5.14
N ARG A 235 17.86 -0.12 -4.25
CA ARG A 235 16.54 -0.74 -4.15
C ARG A 235 16.63 -2.26 -3.94
N ASN A 236 17.53 -2.66 -3.02
CA ASN A 236 17.83 -4.04 -2.70
C ASN A 236 17.30 -4.43 -1.30
N ASP A 237 17.76 -5.58 -0.82
CA ASP A 237 17.34 -6.18 0.45
C ASP A 237 17.49 -5.20 1.63
N PRO A 238 16.51 -5.08 2.54
CA PRO A 238 16.63 -4.29 3.75
C PRO A 238 17.86 -4.67 4.58
N GLY A 239 18.68 -3.67 4.94
CA GLY A 239 19.94 -3.84 5.67
C GLY A 239 21.17 -4.04 4.79
N THR A 240 21.06 -3.83 3.47
CA THR A 240 22.22 -3.84 2.54
C THR A 240 22.69 -2.44 2.14
N GLY A 241 21.95 -1.41 2.50
CA GLY A 241 22.24 -0.01 2.22
C GLY A 241 22.43 0.81 3.50
N GLU A 242 21.92 2.05 3.49
CA GLU A 242 22.13 3.03 4.56
C GLU A 242 20.96 3.12 5.56
N MET A 243 19.84 2.39 5.33
CA MET A 243 18.64 2.53 6.12
C MET A 243 18.62 1.63 7.35
N ASN A 244 18.19 2.17 8.49
CA ASN A 244 18.01 1.39 9.71
C ASN A 244 16.58 0.85 9.81
N TYR A 245 16.29 -0.26 9.14
CA TYR A 245 14.97 -0.87 9.13
C TYR A 245 14.46 -1.30 10.50
N ASN A 246 15.34 -1.68 11.44
CA ASN A 246 14.91 -1.98 12.82
C ASN A 246 14.26 -0.76 13.48
N ASN A 247 14.82 0.44 13.31
CA ASN A 247 14.24 1.66 13.86
C ASN A 247 12.95 2.05 13.12
N ILE A 248 12.89 1.83 11.81
CA ILE A 248 11.70 2.11 10.99
C ILE A 248 10.55 1.21 11.41
N TYR A 249 10.75 -0.11 11.51
CA TYR A 249 9.72 -1.05 11.96
C TYR A 249 9.21 -0.75 13.39
N ARG A 250 10.12 -0.41 14.33
CA ARG A 250 9.71 0.02 15.67
C ARG A 250 8.88 1.32 15.65
N ALA A 251 9.19 2.24 14.74
CA ALA A 251 8.40 3.45 14.57
C ALA A 251 6.99 3.13 14.06
N ILE A 252 6.86 2.26 13.06
CA ILE A 252 5.57 1.79 12.54
C ILE A 252 4.77 1.06 13.63
N LYS A 253 5.41 0.17 14.41
CA LYS A 253 4.76 -0.52 15.52
C LYS A 253 4.14 0.43 16.53
N LYS A 254 4.87 1.49 16.95
CA LYS A 254 4.38 2.48 17.92
C LYS A 254 3.13 3.24 17.47
N LEU A 255 2.81 3.19 16.18
CA LEU A 255 1.61 3.81 15.62
C LEU A 255 0.38 2.90 15.66
N ASN A 256 0.49 1.69 16.23
CA ASN A 256 -0.54 0.67 16.21
C ASN A 256 -1.03 0.37 14.77
N TYR A 257 -0.10 0.41 13.81
CA TYR A 257 -0.42 0.17 12.42
C TYR A 257 -0.90 -1.25 12.18
N SER A 258 -2.00 -1.39 11.47
CA SER A 258 -2.54 -2.64 10.96
C SER A 258 -2.77 -2.50 9.46
N GLY A 259 -1.98 -3.17 8.67
CA GLY A 259 -1.99 -3.07 7.20
C GLY A 259 -0.92 -3.97 6.62
N TYR A 260 -0.40 -3.59 5.48
CA TYR A 260 0.58 -4.40 4.76
C TYR A 260 1.95 -3.75 4.79
N ILE A 261 2.98 -4.58 4.95
CA ILE A 261 4.37 -4.21 4.67
C ILE A 261 4.83 -5.10 3.53
N THR A 262 5.06 -4.48 2.38
CA THR A 262 5.33 -5.15 1.11
C THR A 262 6.79 -5.02 0.72
N MET A 263 7.42 -6.16 0.45
CA MET A 263 8.76 -6.26 -0.10
C MET A 263 8.73 -5.82 -1.56
N GLU A 264 9.28 -4.62 -1.86
CA GLU A 264 9.38 -4.11 -3.22
C GLU A 264 10.84 -3.78 -3.56
N TYR A 265 11.70 -4.78 -3.47
CA TYR A 265 13.12 -4.66 -3.75
C TYR A 265 13.62 -5.77 -4.69
N LEU A 266 14.80 -5.58 -5.26
CA LEU A 266 15.47 -6.56 -6.11
C LEU A 266 16.41 -7.42 -5.26
N PRO A 267 16.09 -8.71 -5.00
CA PRO A 267 16.94 -9.59 -4.22
C PRO A 267 18.35 -9.69 -4.79
N LEU A 268 19.38 -9.50 -3.94
CA LEU A 268 20.78 -9.64 -4.33
C LEU A 268 21.26 -11.09 -4.49
N GLY A 269 20.52 -12.04 -3.92
CA GLY A 269 20.85 -13.45 -3.94
C GLY A 269 19.62 -14.33 -4.25
N ASP A 270 19.56 -15.50 -3.60
CA ASP A 270 18.38 -16.37 -3.70
C ASP A 270 17.13 -15.64 -3.17
N PRO A 271 16.07 -15.51 -3.96
CA PRO A 271 14.91 -14.71 -3.59
C PRO A 271 14.16 -15.27 -2.36
N VAL A 272 14.12 -16.60 -2.18
CA VAL A 272 13.48 -17.20 -1.01
C VAL A 272 14.24 -16.83 0.25
N ALA A 273 15.56 -17.01 0.25
CA ALA A 273 16.42 -16.69 1.41
C ALA A 273 16.37 -15.18 1.74
N SER A 274 16.42 -14.33 0.72
CA SER A 274 16.31 -12.87 0.85
C SER A 274 15.00 -12.44 1.50
N LEU A 275 13.86 -12.89 0.95
CA LEU A 275 12.54 -12.55 1.45
C LEU A 275 12.30 -13.12 2.85
N THR A 276 12.73 -14.35 3.14
CA THR A 276 12.65 -14.95 4.49
C THR A 276 13.36 -14.07 5.51
N LYS A 277 14.60 -13.64 5.21
CA LYS A 277 15.38 -12.76 6.10
C LYS A 277 14.65 -11.43 6.35
N ALA A 278 14.07 -10.82 5.31
CA ALA A 278 13.34 -9.56 5.45
C ALA A 278 12.07 -9.71 6.30
N VAL A 279 11.30 -10.78 6.08
CA VAL A 279 10.09 -11.12 6.86
C VAL A 279 10.43 -11.36 8.33
N ASP A 280 11.47 -12.14 8.60
CA ASP A 280 11.89 -12.46 9.97
C ASP A 280 12.38 -11.22 10.72
N ALA A 281 13.18 -10.36 10.07
CA ALA A 281 13.64 -9.09 10.63
C ALA A 281 12.47 -8.15 10.95
N MET A 282 11.50 -8.04 10.04
CA MET A 282 10.28 -7.27 10.25
C MET A 282 9.49 -7.81 11.45
N ARG A 283 9.20 -9.12 11.49
CA ARG A 283 8.46 -9.77 12.57
C ARG A 283 9.14 -9.60 13.91
N ALA A 284 10.45 -9.80 13.98
CA ALA A 284 11.23 -9.61 15.20
C ALA A 284 11.13 -8.18 15.73
N ALA A 285 11.30 -7.18 14.88
CA ALA A 285 11.21 -5.76 15.26
C ALA A 285 9.78 -5.33 15.64
N MET A 286 8.77 -5.94 15.02
CA MET A 286 7.35 -5.67 15.31
C MET A 286 6.85 -6.42 16.57
N SER A 287 7.55 -7.48 17.02
CA SER A 287 7.21 -8.23 18.24
C SER A 287 7.89 -7.68 19.49
N ALA A 288 9.12 -7.15 19.35
CA ALA A 288 9.91 -6.57 20.44
C ALA A 288 9.28 -5.30 21.01
#